data_d5e29d25de0d90bb975171e3fee9936d
#
_entry.id   d5e29d25de0d90bb975171e3fee9936d
#
_cell.length_a   1.000
_cell.length_b   1.000
_cell.length_c   1.000
_cell.angle_alpha   90.00
_cell.angle_beta   90.00
_cell.angle_gamma   90.00
#
_symmetry.space_group_name_H-M   'P 1'
#
loop_
_entity.id
_entity.type
_entity.pdbx_description
1 polymer ?
#
loop_
_entity_poly.entity_id
_entity_poly.type
_entity_poly.pdbx_seq_one_letter_code
_entity_poly.pdbx_strand_id
1 'polypeptide(L)'
;MERKFNTIEEAIEEIKNGKPIVIVDDEDRENEGDLFLPAEVATYETINFMINSARGLMCAPITEKRAEELKLAFMTEHNTDNHGTAFTVSVDAVEGTTTGISTGDRLKTIKDLVNPSKKAEDFRRPGHMFPLVAKNGGVIERKGHTEAAVDLSGIAGFSKVGVIMEILNEDGTMARRDQLFEFCKKNELKIITIEDLIIYRKKYEKLVKMEAEVKIATKFGDFDFAGYSDKIENKEYIAIIKGNIRDKENVSVRLHSECLTGDVFGSKRCDCQDQLHRALHEIEEKGEGLLIYSRQEGRGIGILNKLKAYKLQDEGYDTVEANHQLGFEDDLRDYAIAAQIIKDLGIKSVSLKTNNPLKIKGLEQYGVKVASREEIEIEVNIHDKKYLKTKKEKMGHILRQEL
;
A
#
# COMPACT_ATOMS: atom_id res chain seq x y z
N MET A 1 28.26 -5.89 8.49
CA MET A 1 27.46 -4.75 8.02
C MET A 1 26.01 -5.12 8.24
N GLU A 2 25.23 -4.20 8.78
CA GLU A 2 23.80 -4.38 8.98
C GLU A 2 23.13 -4.59 7.62
N ARG A 3 22.35 -5.65 7.46
CA ARG A 3 21.56 -5.92 6.25
C ARG A 3 20.38 -4.96 6.24
N LYS A 4 20.49 -3.87 5.49
CA LYS A 4 19.48 -2.82 5.42
C LYS A 4 19.04 -2.62 3.98
N PHE A 5 17.72 -2.54 3.76
CA PHE A 5 17.16 -2.14 2.48
C PHE A 5 17.49 -0.67 2.18
N ASN A 6 17.61 -0.35 0.91
CA ASN A 6 17.79 1.00 0.43
C ASN A 6 16.47 1.76 0.42
N THR A 7 16.53 3.09 0.40
CA THR A 7 15.32 3.91 0.24
C THR A 7 14.83 3.90 -1.21
N ILE A 8 13.56 4.23 -1.40
CA ILE A 8 12.99 4.33 -2.76
C ILE A 8 13.65 5.46 -3.55
N GLU A 9 14.04 6.55 -2.88
CA GLU A 9 14.77 7.66 -3.50
C GLU A 9 16.13 7.22 -4.04
N GLU A 10 16.91 6.42 -3.27
CA GLU A 10 18.17 5.84 -3.72
C GLU A 10 17.96 4.93 -4.94
N ALA A 11 16.91 4.11 -4.92
CA ALA A 11 16.58 3.23 -6.04
C ALA A 11 16.20 4.03 -7.30
N ILE A 12 15.41 5.09 -7.17
CA ILE A 12 15.04 5.98 -8.28
C ILE A 12 16.28 6.62 -8.91
N GLU A 13 17.26 7.00 -8.10
CA GLU A 13 18.51 7.59 -8.60
C GLU A 13 19.32 6.57 -9.42
N GLU A 14 19.49 5.33 -8.96
CA GLU A 14 20.17 4.26 -9.72
C GLU A 14 19.42 3.97 -11.03
N ILE A 15 18.10 3.86 -10.99
CA ILE A 15 17.24 3.65 -12.17
C ILE A 15 17.46 4.77 -13.21
N LYS A 16 17.47 6.04 -12.79
CA LYS A 16 17.72 7.19 -13.67
C LYS A 16 19.09 7.15 -14.32
N ASN A 17 20.06 6.55 -13.65
CA ASN A 17 21.40 6.33 -14.17
C ASN A 17 21.51 5.08 -15.06
N GLY A 18 20.41 4.40 -15.35
CA GLY A 18 20.36 3.20 -16.21
C GLY A 18 20.88 1.94 -15.54
N LYS A 19 20.98 1.93 -14.20
CA LYS A 19 21.42 0.76 -13.43
C LYS A 19 20.22 -0.06 -12.96
N PRO A 20 20.28 -1.40 -13.05
CA PRO A 20 19.27 -2.27 -12.48
C PRO A 20 19.29 -2.21 -10.94
N ILE A 21 18.16 -2.50 -10.34
CA ILE A 21 18.01 -2.69 -8.89
C ILE A 21 17.37 -4.06 -8.60
N VAL A 22 17.35 -4.46 -7.34
CA VAL A 22 16.63 -5.63 -6.86
C VAL A 22 15.37 -5.18 -6.11
N ILE A 23 14.23 -5.76 -6.47
CA ILE A 23 12.95 -5.59 -5.78
C ILE A 23 12.63 -6.90 -5.07
N VAL A 24 12.24 -6.82 -3.79
CA VAL A 24 11.88 -7.99 -2.97
C VAL A 24 10.43 -7.84 -2.52
N ASP A 25 9.67 -8.92 -2.62
CA ASP A 25 8.31 -8.97 -2.09
C ASP A 25 8.26 -9.47 -0.64
N ASP A 26 7.03 -9.63 -0.13
CA ASP A 26 6.78 -10.08 1.24
C ASP A 26 7.19 -11.54 1.45
N GLU A 27 7.67 -11.88 2.66
CA GLU A 27 8.01 -13.26 3.05
C GLU A 27 6.79 -14.20 2.99
N ASP A 28 5.60 -13.66 3.24
CA ASP A 28 4.34 -14.40 3.22
C ASP A 28 3.71 -14.50 1.81
N ARG A 29 4.33 -13.89 0.77
CA ARG A 29 3.87 -13.95 -0.61
C ARG A 29 4.70 -14.96 -1.43
N GLU A 30 5.64 -14.52 -2.25
CA GLU A 30 6.59 -15.37 -3.01
C GLU A 30 7.91 -15.51 -2.25
N ASN A 31 8.26 -14.50 -1.45
CA ASN A 31 9.53 -14.35 -0.76
C ASN A 31 10.71 -14.44 -1.74
N GLU A 32 10.62 -13.73 -2.85
CA GLU A 32 11.57 -13.73 -3.96
C GLU A 32 12.12 -12.34 -4.23
N GLY A 33 13.08 -12.24 -5.13
CA GLY A 33 13.63 -10.99 -5.58
C GLY A 33 13.87 -10.99 -7.07
N ASP A 34 13.45 -9.90 -7.72
CA ASP A 34 13.64 -9.68 -9.14
C ASP A 34 14.68 -8.59 -9.40
N LEU A 35 15.55 -8.81 -10.38
CA LEU A 35 16.22 -7.70 -11.06
C LEU A 35 15.21 -6.89 -11.84
N PHE A 36 15.26 -5.58 -11.71
CA PHE A 36 14.38 -4.65 -12.40
C PHE A 36 15.14 -3.51 -13.07
N LEU A 37 14.69 -3.12 -14.26
CA LEU A 37 15.11 -1.92 -14.99
C LEU A 37 13.94 -1.40 -15.86
N PRO A 38 13.73 -0.05 -16.00
CA PRO A 38 12.81 0.46 -17.00
C PRO A 38 13.25 0.08 -18.42
N ALA A 39 12.29 -0.34 -19.24
CA ALA A 39 12.55 -0.75 -20.63
C ALA A 39 13.21 0.37 -21.48
N GLU A 40 12.89 1.62 -21.18
CA GLU A 40 13.37 2.79 -21.90
C GLU A 40 14.89 2.99 -21.77
N VAL A 41 15.48 2.68 -20.63
CA VAL A 41 16.92 2.80 -20.37
C VAL A 41 17.70 1.50 -20.54
N ALA A 42 17.02 0.38 -20.85
CA ALA A 42 17.69 -0.91 -21.08
C ALA A 42 18.73 -0.83 -22.20
N THR A 43 19.90 -1.41 -22.00
CA THR A 43 20.99 -1.53 -22.98
C THR A 43 21.33 -3.00 -23.20
N TYR A 44 22.17 -3.28 -24.20
CA TYR A 44 22.64 -4.63 -24.44
C TYR A 44 23.37 -5.19 -23.21
N GLU A 45 24.20 -4.38 -22.58
CA GLU A 45 25.00 -4.74 -21.41
C GLU A 45 24.10 -5.06 -20.20
N THR A 46 23.08 -4.24 -19.94
CA THR A 46 22.17 -4.46 -18.82
C THR A 46 21.28 -5.71 -19.01
N ILE A 47 20.76 -5.92 -20.22
CA ILE A 47 19.98 -7.14 -20.53
C ILE A 47 20.88 -8.38 -20.48
N ASN A 48 22.10 -8.31 -21.02
CA ASN A 48 23.05 -9.41 -20.93
C ASN A 48 23.45 -9.72 -19.45
N PHE A 49 23.62 -8.69 -18.64
CA PHE A 49 23.86 -8.84 -17.21
C PHE A 49 22.67 -9.55 -16.52
N MET A 50 21.42 -9.11 -16.77
CA MET A 50 20.24 -9.74 -16.19
C MET A 50 20.17 -11.23 -16.55
N ILE A 51 20.35 -11.58 -17.81
CA ILE A 51 20.30 -12.96 -18.30
C ILE A 51 21.33 -13.85 -17.59
N ASN A 52 22.57 -13.37 -17.49
CA ASN A 52 23.68 -14.16 -16.93
C ASN A 52 23.68 -14.23 -15.41
N SER A 53 23.13 -13.20 -14.74
CA SER A 53 23.22 -13.08 -13.28
C SER A 53 21.96 -13.52 -12.57
N ALA A 54 20.75 -13.20 -13.07
CA ALA A 54 19.48 -13.55 -12.42
C ALA A 54 19.02 -14.98 -12.76
N ARG A 55 19.10 -15.41 -14.00
CA ARG A 55 18.80 -16.77 -14.50
C ARG A 55 17.31 -17.17 -14.52
N GLY A 56 16.39 -16.29 -14.12
CA GLY A 56 14.96 -16.50 -14.13
C GLY A 56 14.31 -16.30 -15.50
N LEU A 57 13.00 -16.13 -15.54
CA LEU A 57 12.25 -15.81 -16.76
C LEU A 57 12.26 -14.29 -16.98
N MET A 58 12.76 -13.85 -18.11
CA MET A 58 12.72 -12.42 -18.47
C MET A 58 11.31 -12.02 -18.89
N CYS A 59 10.69 -11.16 -18.11
CA CYS A 59 9.34 -10.64 -18.35
C CYS A 59 9.36 -9.13 -18.61
N ALA A 60 8.30 -8.64 -19.27
CA ALA A 60 8.11 -7.23 -19.57
C ALA A 60 6.80 -6.72 -18.96
N PRO A 61 6.80 -6.24 -17.69
CA PRO A 61 5.66 -5.55 -17.11
C PRO A 61 5.23 -4.33 -17.94
N ILE A 62 3.92 -4.27 -18.24
CA ILE A 62 3.29 -3.19 -19.02
C ILE A 62 1.98 -2.77 -18.38
N THR A 63 1.47 -1.59 -18.73
CA THR A 63 0.13 -1.16 -18.31
C THR A 63 -0.95 -1.89 -19.13
N GLU A 64 -2.16 -2.00 -18.54
CA GLU A 64 -3.34 -2.50 -19.24
C GLU A 64 -3.59 -1.75 -20.56
N LYS A 65 -3.50 -0.41 -20.54
CA LYS A 65 -3.62 0.43 -21.72
C LYS A 65 -2.63 0.02 -22.83
N ARG A 66 -1.35 -0.25 -22.46
CA ARG A 66 -0.34 -0.65 -23.46
C ARG A 66 -0.63 -2.05 -24.02
N ALA A 67 -1.11 -2.96 -23.19
CA ALA A 67 -1.54 -4.30 -23.63
C ALA A 67 -2.70 -4.20 -24.64
N GLU A 68 -3.69 -3.34 -24.38
CA GLU A 68 -4.80 -3.08 -25.30
C GLU A 68 -4.33 -2.47 -26.64
N GLU A 69 -3.47 -1.44 -26.59
CA GLU A 69 -2.89 -0.81 -27.81
C GLU A 69 -2.17 -1.84 -28.69
N LEU A 70 -1.47 -2.77 -28.06
CA LEU A 70 -0.74 -3.86 -28.73
C LEU A 70 -1.61 -5.09 -29.02
N LYS A 71 -2.89 -5.11 -28.62
CA LYS A 71 -3.82 -6.24 -28.74
C LYS A 71 -3.22 -7.54 -28.18
N LEU A 72 -2.63 -7.47 -27.00
CA LEU A 72 -2.05 -8.63 -26.31
C LEU A 72 -3.15 -9.35 -25.53
N ALA A 73 -3.52 -10.54 -26.00
CA ALA A 73 -4.45 -11.40 -25.29
C ALA A 73 -3.75 -12.04 -24.07
N PHE A 74 -4.50 -12.28 -23.01
CA PHE A 74 -4.01 -13.11 -21.90
C PHE A 74 -3.68 -14.53 -22.39
N MET A 75 -2.67 -15.13 -21.78
CA MET A 75 -2.20 -16.47 -22.12
C MET A 75 -3.26 -17.55 -21.88
N THR A 76 -4.16 -17.31 -20.93
CA THR A 76 -5.27 -18.20 -20.59
C THR A 76 -6.54 -17.42 -20.26
N GLU A 77 -7.71 -17.99 -20.56
CA GLU A 77 -9.01 -17.44 -20.16
C GLU A 77 -9.26 -17.63 -18.65
N HIS A 78 -8.76 -18.71 -18.07
CA HIS A 78 -8.88 -19.01 -16.66
C HIS A 78 -7.49 -19.08 -16.02
N ASN A 79 -7.11 -17.99 -15.36
CA ASN A 79 -5.86 -17.94 -14.64
C ASN A 79 -5.96 -18.71 -13.32
N THR A 80 -5.16 -19.77 -13.19
CA THR A 80 -5.06 -20.63 -12.01
C THR A 80 -3.73 -20.45 -11.27
N ASP A 81 -2.95 -19.43 -11.64
CA ASP A 81 -1.72 -19.08 -10.94
C ASP A 81 -2.01 -18.66 -9.50
N ASN A 82 -1.21 -19.16 -8.55
CA ASN A 82 -1.41 -18.92 -7.12
C ASN A 82 -1.41 -17.43 -6.75
N HIS A 83 -0.66 -16.61 -7.49
CA HIS A 83 -0.53 -15.17 -7.27
C HIS A 83 -1.28 -14.33 -8.31
N GLY A 84 -1.96 -15.00 -9.27
CA GLY A 84 -2.77 -14.36 -10.29
C GLY A 84 -1.98 -13.50 -11.27
N THR A 85 -0.72 -13.88 -11.58
CA THR A 85 0.14 -13.14 -12.50
C THR A 85 -0.47 -13.09 -13.90
N ALA A 86 -0.64 -11.89 -14.41
CA ALA A 86 -1.40 -11.65 -15.64
C ALA A 86 -0.50 -11.77 -16.90
N PHE A 87 -0.06 -12.99 -17.19
CA PHE A 87 0.68 -13.29 -18.42
C PHE A 87 -0.17 -13.05 -19.66
N THR A 88 0.43 -12.38 -20.64
CA THR A 88 -0.10 -12.33 -22.01
C THR A 88 0.59 -13.37 -22.87
N VAL A 89 0.11 -13.58 -24.11
CA VAL A 89 0.86 -14.32 -25.12
C VAL A 89 2.25 -13.71 -25.27
N SER A 90 3.28 -14.54 -25.38
CA SER A 90 4.65 -14.08 -25.60
C SER A 90 4.83 -13.45 -26.98
N VAL A 91 5.80 -12.53 -27.09
CA VAL A 91 6.03 -11.75 -28.32
C VAL A 91 7.51 -11.64 -28.68
N ASP A 92 7.78 -11.41 -29.95
CA ASP A 92 9.06 -10.91 -30.49
C ASP A 92 8.80 -9.76 -31.46
N ALA A 93 9.70 -8.79 -31.55
CA ALA A 93 9.64 -7.76 -32.59
C ALA A 93 9.74 -8.40 -33.97
N VAL A 94 8.96 -7.87 -34.95
CA VAL A 94 9.01 -8.35 -36.34
C VAL A 94 10.31 -7.94 -37.00
N GLU A 95 10.70 -6.69 -36.84
CA GLU A 95 11.89 -6.12 -37.44
C GLU A 95 13.09 -6.11 -36.51
N GLY A 96 14.27 -6.43 -37.03
CA GLY A 96 15.52 -6.33 -36.32
C GLY A 96 15.78 -7.46 -35.32
N THR A 97 15.01 -8.57 -35.38
CA THR A 97 15.22 -9.79 -34.63
C THR A 97 15.52 -10.97 -35.54
N THR A 98 16.25 -11.96 -35.02
CA THR A 98 16.50 -13.24 -35.68
C THR A 98 15.53 -14.31 -35.18
N THR A 99 15.95 -15.09 -34.16
CA THR A 99 15.12 -16.11 -33.53
C THR A 99 14.34 -15.62 -32.32
N GLY A 100 14.67 -14.43 -31.78
CA GLY A 100 13.98 -13.79 -30.65
C GLY A 100 14.67 -13.97 -29.29
N ILE A 101 15.49 -15.01 -29.11
CA ILE A 101 16.04 -15.38 -27.78
C ILE A 101 17.36 -14.71 -27.43
N SER A 102 18.14 -14.22 -28.41
CA SER A 102 19.44 -13.58 -28.14
C SER A 102 19.25 -12.30 -27.29
N THR A 103 20.31 -11.86 -26.61
CA THR A 103 20.30 -10.60 -25.85
C THR A 103 19.84 -9.43 -26.73
N GLY A 104 20.37 -9.35 -27.96
CA GLY A 104 20.00 -8.31 -28.92
C GLY A 104 18.54 -8.37 -29.35
N ASP A 105 18.03 -9.56 -29.63
CA ASP A 105 16.63 -9.76 -30.04
C ASP A 105 15.65 -9.40 -28.90
N ARG A 106 15.95 -9.83 -27.68
CA ARG A 106 15.13 -9.48 -26.50
C ARG A 106 15.17 -7.97 -26.22
N LEU A 107 16.35 -7.35 -26.27
CA LEU A 107 16.47 -5.90 -26.16
C LEU A 107 15.64 -5.17 -27.24
N LYS A 108 15.71 -5.63 -28.47
CA LYS A 108 14.93 -5.04 -29.56
C LYS A 108 13.44 -5.12 -29.28
N THR A 109 12.96 -6.28 -28.84
CA THR A 109 11.55 -6.48 -28.47
C THR A 109 11.14 -5.59 -27.28
N ILE A 110 11.98 -5.47 -26.24
CA ILE A 110 11.77 -4.59 -25.09
C ILE A 110 11.65 -3.13 -25.55
N LYS A 111 12.57 -2.67 -26.43
CA LYS A 111 12.53 -1.31 -26.98
C LYS A 111 11.27 -1.03 -27.82
N ASP A 112 10.79 -2.02 -28.55
CA ASP A 112 9.54 -1.88 -29.31
C ASP A 112 8.30 -1.91 -28.40
N LEU A 113 8.30 -2.68 -27.30
CA LEU A 113 7.21 -2.68 -26.30
C LEU A 113 7.03 -1.30 -25.66
N VAL A 114 8.11 -0.57 -25.40
CA VAL A 114 8.04 0.77 -24.80
C VAL A 114 7.76 1.87 -25.82
N ASN A 115 8.02 1.64 -27.11
CA ASN A 115 7.85 2.66 -28.16
C ASN A 115 6.36 2.90 -28.49
N PRO A 116 5.80 4.10 -28.25
CA PRO A 116 4.39 4.38 -28.45
C PRO A 116 3.96 4.33 -29.93
N SER A 117 4.90 4.41 -30.88
CA SER A 117 4.58 4.32 -32.30
C SER A 117 4.36 2.88 -32.79
N LYS A 118 4.82 1.90 -32.03
CA LYS A 118 4.69 0.48 -32.35
C LYS A 118 3.29 -0.05 -32.05
N LYS A 119 2.77 -0.89 -32.93
CA LYS A 119 1.43 -1.44 -32.94
C LYS A 119 1.44 -2.97 -32.90
N ALA A 120 0.27 -3.59 -32.86
CA ALA A 120 0.09 -5.03 -32.78
C ALA A 120 0.81 -5.81 -33.91
N GLU A 121 0.83 -5.27 -35.11
CA GLU A 121 1.48 -5.85 -36.31
C GLU A 121 3.00 -5.82 -36.28
N ASP A 122 3.60 -5.01 -35.41
CA ASP A 122 5.05 -4.95 -35.22
C ASP A 122 5.59 -6.13 -34.35
N PHE A 123 4.70 -7.00 -33.85
CA PHE A 123 5.07 -8.11 -32.98
C PHE A 123 4.57 -9.46 -33.50
N ARG A 124 5.48 -10.44 -33.57
CA ARG A 124 5.15 -11.86 -33.75
C ARG A 124 4.60 -12.46 -32.47
N ARG A 125 3.70 -13.43 -32.61
CA ARG A 125 3.10 -14.20 -31.51
C ARG A 125 3.04 -15.68 -31.94
N PRO A 126 3.54 -16.64 -31.11
CA PRO A 126 4.31 -16.46 -29.88
C PRO A 126 5.73 -15.92 -30.14
N GLY A 127 6.42 -15.54 -29.07
CA GLY A 127 7.81 -15.08 -29.07
C GLY A 127 8.54 -15.47 -27.77
N HIS A 128 9.61 -14.73 -27.45
CA HIS A 128 10.51 -15.06 -26.32
C HIS A 128 10.48 -13.99 -25.22
N MET A 129 9.73 -12.91 -25.38
CA MET A 129 9.46 -11.95 -24.31
C MET A 129 8.03 -12.14 -23.80
N PHE A 130 7.85 -12.08 -22.50
CA PHE A 130 6.58 -12.33 -21.81
C PHE A 130 6.04 -11.04 -21.20
N PRO A 131 5.13 -10.32 -21.90
CA PRO A 131 4.49 -9.16 -21.31
C PRO A 131 3.56 -9.58 -20.15
N LEU A 132 3.63 -8.84 -19.04
CA LEU A 132 2.79 -8.99 -17.85
C LEU A 132 1.96 -7.74 -17.68
N VAL A 133 0.65 -7.89 -17.50
CA VAL A 133 -0.25 -6.74 -17.34
C VAL A 133 -0.36 -6.35 -15.88
N ALA A 134 0.14 -5.18 -15.51
CA ALA A 134 0.02 -4.62 -14.17
C ALA A 134 -1.40 -4.13 -13.89
N LYS A 135 -1.86 -4.24 -12.65
CA LYS A 135 -3.09 -3.62 -12.17
C LYS A 135 -3.01 -2.09 -12.23
N ASN A 136 -4.12 -1.43 -12.50
CA ASN A 136 -4.15 0.04 -12.65
C ASN A 136 -3.78 0.80 -11.37
N GLY A 137 -4.12 0.28 -10.20
CA GLY A 137 -3.71 0.81 -8.89
C GLY A 137 -2.24 0.51 -8.53
N GLY A 138 -1.51 -0.25 -9.38
CA GLY A 138 -0.12 -0.63 -9.15
C GLY A 138 0.06 -1.44 -7.87
N VAL A 139 1.21 -1.25 -7.18
CA VAL A 139 1.54 -2.00 -5.95
C VAL A 139 0.55 -1.78 -4.81
N ILE A 140 -0.24 -0.72 -4.83
CA ILE A 140 -1.27 -0.48 -3.80
C ILE A 140 -2.46 -1.41 -4.00
N GLU A 141 -2.79 -1.78 -5.25
CA GLU A 141 -3.86 -2.73 -5.59
C GLU A 141 -3.37 -4.19 -5.52
N ARG A 142 -2.17 -4.47 -6.07
CA ARG A 142 -1.55 -5.81 -6.04
C ARG A 142 -0.06 -5.70 -5.73
N LYS A 143 0.36 -6.28 -4.62
CA LYS A 143 1.72 -6.21 -4.07
C LYS A 143 2.72 -7.12 -4.82
N GLY A 144 2.78 -7.02 -6.17
CA GLY A 144 3.61 -7.88 -7.02
C GLY A 144 4.75 -7.15 -7.74
N HIS A 145 5.78 -7.89 -8.17
CA HIS A 145 6.92 -7.39 -8.94
C HIS A 145 6.49 -6.73 -10.26
N THR A 146 5.43 -7.24 -10.90
CA THR A 146 4.82 -6.67 -12.11
C THR A 146 4.38 -5.22 -11.89
N GLU A 147 3.59 -4.99 -10.84
CA GLU A 147 3.11 -3.67 -10.46
C GLU A 147 4.26 -2.75 -10.02
N ALA A 148 5.20 -3.29 -9.24
CA ALA A 148 6.37 -2.54 -8.76
C ALA A 148 7.22 -2.02 -9.94
N ALA A 149 7.42 -2.82 -10.96
CA ALA A 149 8.18 -2.43 -12.15
C ALA A 149 7.50 -1.30 -12.94
N VAL A 150 6.19 -1.37 -13.13
CA VAL A 150 5.41 -0.34 -13.83
C VAL A 150 5.39 0.97 -13.02
N ASP A 151 5.19 0.88 -11.71
CA ASP A 151 5.18 2.02 -10.80
C ASP A 151 6.53 2.73 -10.74
N LEU A 152 7.61 1.99 -10.50
CA LEU A 152 8.97 2.54 -10.42
C LEU A 152 9.41 3.17 -11.75
N SER A 153 9.05 2.56 -12.89
CA SER A 153 9.30 3.17 -14.20
C SER A 153 8.65 4.55 -14.28
N GLY A 154 7.37 4.65 -13.93
CA GLY A 154 6.63 5.92 -13.95
C GLY A 154 7.16 6.95 -12.94
N ILE A 155 7.45 6.53 -11.71
CA ILE A 155 7.99 7.40 -10.64
C ILE A 155 9.37 7.94 -11.00
N ALA A 156 10.21 7.13 -11.67
CA ALA A 156 11.51 7.56 -12.16
C ALA A 156 11.43 8.50 -13.38
N GLY A 157 10.24 8.71 -13.96
CA GLY A 157 10.00 9.61 -15.09
C GLY A 157 10.09 8.95 -16.46
N PHE A 158 10.09 7.62 -16.53
CA PHE A 158 10.10 6.83 -17.76
C PHE A 158 8.70 6.35 -18.14
N SER A 159 8.58 5.83 -19.35
CA SER A 159 7.38 5.11 -19.79
C SER A 159 7.11 3.93 -18.87
N LYS A 160 5.83 3.68 -18.57
CA LYS A 160 5.39 2.62 -17.65
C LYS A 160 5.52 1.21 -18.24
N VAL A 161 6.74 0.85 -18.65
CA VAL A 161 7.15 -0.47 -19.15
C VAL A 161 8.46 -0.83 -18.48
N GLY A 162 8.49 -1.97 -17.79
CA GLY A 162 9.67 -2.50 -17.11
C GLY A 162 10.25 -3.73 -17.78
N VAL A 163 11.39 -4.16 -17.29
CA VAL A 163 11.99 -5.49 -17.49
C VAL A 163 12.26 -6.04 -16.12
N ILE A 164 11.76 -7.24 -15.83
CA ILE A 164 12.04 -7.98 -14.60
C ILE A 164 12.56 -9.37 -14.90
N MET A 165 13.29 -9.92 -13.94
CA MET A 165 13.81 -11.29 -14.03
C MET A 165 14.09 -11.79 -12.61
N GLU A 166 13.48 -12.93 -12.26
CA GLU A 166 13.68 -13.57 -10.95
C GLU A 166 15.13 -13.97 -10.73
N ILE A 167 15.63 -13.86 -9.51
CA ILE A 167 17.00 -14.20 -9.15
C ILE A 167 17.05 -15.62 -8.58
N LEU A 168 17.77 -16.50 -9.26
CA LEU A 168 18.06 -17.86 -8.86
C LEU A 168 19.50 -17.99 -8.34
N ASN A 169 19.67 -18.87 -7.36
CA ASN A 169 20.99 -19.33 -6.91
C ASN A 169 21.70 -20.16 -8.00
N GLU A 170 23.00 -20.44 -7.82
CA GLU A 170 23.77 -21.22 -8.78
C GLU A 170 23.32 -22.69 -8.90
N ASP A 171 22.68 -23.19 -7.84
CA ASP A 171 22.09 -24.54 -7.81
C ASP A 171 20.68 -24.63 -8.43
N GLY A 172 20.14 -23.50 -8.92
CA GLY A 172 18.80 -23.40 -9.53
C GLY A 172 17.67 -23.19 -8.53
N THR A 173 17.93 -23.09 -7.23
CA THR A 173 16.90 -22.72 -6.25
C THR A 173 16.63 -21.22 -6.28
N MET A 174 15.45 -20.78 -5.82
CA MET A 174 15.13 -19.35 -5.72
C MET A 174 15.99 -18.68 -4.66
N ALA A 175 16.59 -17.53 -5.00
CA ALA A 175 17.31 -16.73 -4.04
C ALA A 175 16.34 -16.08 -3.04
N ARG A 176 16.61 -16.25 -1.74
CA ARG A 176 15.83 -15.66 -0.66
C ARG A 176 16.58 -14.45 -0.08
N ARG A 177 15.95 -13.75 0.85
CA ARG A 177 16.43 -12.46 1.40
C ARG A 177 17.94 -12.42 1.67
N ASP A 178 18.50 -13.43 2.33
CA ASP A 178 19.92 -13.48 2.67
C ASP A 178 20.81 -13.56 1.43
N GLN A 179 20.45 -14.44 0.48
CA GLN A 179 21.18 -14.59 -0.79
C GLN A 179 21.02 -13.33 -1.67
N LEU A 180 19.85 -12.68 -1.63
CA LEU A 180 19.63 -11.43 -2.37
C LEU A 180 20.52 -10.30 -1.87
N PHE A 181 20.74 -10.16 -0.57
CA PHE A 181 21.71 -9.19 -0.02
C PHE A 181 23.15 -9.48 -0.47
N GLU A 182 23.57 -10.76 -0.48
CA GLU A 182 24.88 -11.16 -0.99
C GLU A 182 25.01 -10.93 -2.50
N PHE A 183 23.95 -11.21 -3.27
CA PHE A 183 23.87 -10.93 -4.70
C PHE A 183 24.02 -9.42 -4.98
N CYS A 184 23.29 -8.58 -4.25
CA CYS A 184 23.37 -7.13 -4.39
C CYS A 184 24.76 -6.59 -4.02
N LYS A 185 25.36 -7.10 -2.95
CA LYS A 185 26.71 -6.73 -2.55
C LYS A 185 27.76 -7.10 -3.59
N LYS A 186 27.68 -8.31 -4.18
CA LYS A 186 28.59 -8.79 -5.21
C LYS A 186 28.52 -7.96 -6.49
N ASN A 187 27.31 -7.49 -6.84
CA ASN A 187 27.06 -6.80 -8.09
C ASN A 187 26.88 -5.26 -7.92
N GLU A 188 27.11 -4.73 -6.71
CA GLU A 188 26.98 -3.31 -6.37
C GLU A 188 25.60 -2.73 -6.71
N LEU A 189 24.53 -3.50 -6.41
CA LEU A 189 23.14 -3.14 -6.67
C LEU A 189 22.43 -2.65 -5.41
N LYS A 190 21.45 -1.77 -5.62
CA LYS A 190 20.48 -1.40 -4.58
C LYS A 190 19.39 -2.44 -4.48
N ILE A 191 18.85 -2.59 -3.27
CA ILE A 191 17.75 -3.52 -2.95
C ILE A 191 16.68 -2.80 -2.16
N ILE A 192 15.42 -2.93 -2.60
CA ILE A 192 14.25 -2.32 -1.97
C ILE A 192 13.16 -3.38 -1.76
N THR A 193 12.16 -3.03 -0.94
CA THR A 193 10.96 -3.85 -0.76
C THR A 193 9.75 -3.25 -1.49
N ILE A 194 8.81 -4.10 -1.89
CA ILE A 194 7.50 -3.65 -2.41
C ILE A 194 6.74 -2.88 -1.32
N GLU A 195 6.87 -3.27 -0.05
CA GLU A 195 6.23 -2.58 1.06
C GLU A 195 6.70 -1.13 1.20
N ASP A 196 8.02 -0.88 1.12
CA ASP A 196 8.56 0.48 1.13
C ASP A 196 8.07 1.31 -0.07
N LEU A 197 7.90 0.68 -1.24
CA LEU A 197 7.33 1.33 -2.43
C LEU A 197 5.84 1.70 -2.21
N ILE A 198 5.05 0.84 -1.57
CA ILE A 198 3.66 1.14 -1.21
C ILE A 198 3.60 2.34 -0.26
N ILE A 199 4.45 2.36 0.77
CA ILE A 199 4.54 3.48 1.71
C ILE A 199 4.93 4.76 0.99
N TYR A 200 5.92 4.69 0.10
CA TYR A 200 6.36 5.82 -0.70
C TYR A 200 5.22 6.39 -1.56
N ARG A 201 4.51 5.55 -2.32
CA ARG A 201 3.37 5.97 -3.13
C ARG A 201 2.26 6.61 -2.29
N LYS A 202 1.87 5.96 -1.19
CA LYS A 202 0.85 6.46 -0.25
C LYS A 202 1.24 7.79 0.42
N LYS A 203 2.53 8.07 0.54
CA LYS A 203 3.04 9.32 1.11
C LYS A 203 3.05 10.49 0.11
N TYR A 204 3.39 10.22 -1.15
CA TYR A 204 3.67 11.26 -2.14
C TYR A 204 2.61 11.40 -3.24
N GLU A 205 1.83 10.38 -3.54
CA GLU A 205 0.73 10.46 -4.50
C GLU A 205 -0.53 11.02 -3.85
N LYS A 206 -1.31 11.80 -4.61
CA LYS A 206 -2.62 12.28 -4.16
C LYS A 206 -3.70 11.22 -4.42
N LEU A 207 -3.98 10.42 -3.39
CA LEU A 207 -4.92 9.29 -3.47
C LEU A 207 -6.35 9.66 -3.06
N VAL A 208 -6.54 10.81 -2.41
CA VAL A 208 -7.85 11.28 -1.95
C VAL A 208 -8.39 12.40 -2.83
N LYS A 209 -9.71 12.47 -2.93
CA LYS A 209 -10.44 13.55 -3.58
C LYS A 209 -11.60 13.98 -2.68
N MET A 210 -11.68 15.26 -2.37
CA MET A 210 -12.87 15.85 -1.76
C MET A 210 -13.98 15.90 -2.80
N GLU A 211 -15.10 15.23 -2.51
CA GLU A 211 -16.27 15.17 -3.41
C GLU A 211 -17.32 16.22 -3.07
N ALA A 212 -17.50 16.49 -1.79
CA ALA A 212 -18.49 17.47 -1.32
C ALA A 212 -18.10 18.01 0.05
N GLU A 213 -18.54 19.23 0.36
CA GLU A 213 -18.47 19.84 1.69
C GLU A 213 -19.81 20.51 1.99
N VAL A 214 -20.39 20.25 3.17
CA VAL A 214 -21.72 20.74 3.55
C VAL A 214 -21.80 20.96 5.05
N LYS A 215 -22.56 22.01 5.48
CA LYS A 215 -22.86 22.23 6.90
C LYS A 215 -23.97 21.32 7.36
N ILE A 216 -23.75 20.63 8.48
CA ILE A 216 -24.74 19.76 9.10
C ILE A 216 -24.91 20.15 10.56
N ALA A 217 -26.14 20.49 10.95
CA ALA A 217 -26.53 20.63 12.34
C ALA A 217 -26.65 19.24 12.98
N THR A 218 -25.95 19.00 14.06
CA THR A 218 -25.97 17.73 14.81
C THR A 218 -26.40 17.98 16.26
N LYS A 219 -26.69 16.92 17.00
CA LYS A 219 -26.94 17.03 18.46
C LYS A 219 -25.71 17.50 19.26
N PHE A 220 -24.55 17.54 18.63
CA PHE A 220 -23.28 17.99 19.24
C PHE A 220 -22.92 19.44 18.86
N GLY A 221 -23.63 20.05 17.91
CA GLY A 221 -23.37 21.37 17.35
C GLY A 221 -23.36 21.36 15.83
N ASP A 222 -22.98 22.49 15.23
CA ASP A 222 -22.89 22.67 13.80
C ASP A 222 -21.46 22.43 13.31
N PHE A 223 -21.30 21.55 12.32
CA PHE A 223 -20.01 21.18 11.75
C PHE A 223 -20.06 21.25 10.22
N ASP A 224 -18.91 21.49 9.61
CA ASP A 224 -18.72 21.27 8.19
C ASP A 224 -18.31 19.80 7.95
N PHE A 225 -19.07 19.10 7.12
CA PHE A 225 -18.83 17.71 6.74
C PHE A 225 -18.22 17.67 5.36
N ALA A 226 -16.98 17.22 5.23
CA ALA A 226 -16.30 17.00 3.96
C ALA A 226 -16.23 15.50 3.66
N GLY A 227 -16.87 15.10 2.55
CA GLY A 227 -16.83 13.73 2.02
C GLY A 227 -15.64 13.56 1.11
N TYR A 228 -14.85 12.51 1.35
CA TYR A 228 -13.69 12.14 0.56
C TYR A 228 -13.86 10.76 -0.05
N SER A 229 -13.46 10.60 -1.32
CA SER A 229 -13.25 9.31 -1.95
C SER A 229 -11.76 8.96 -2.00
N ASP A 230 -11.46 7.68 -1.82
CA ASP A 230 -10.16 7.10 -2.09
C ASP A 230 -10.15 6.54 -3.52
N LYS A 231 -9.12 6.88 -4.28
CA LYS A 231 -9.00 6.53 -5.71
C LYS A 231 -8.65 5.07 -5.98
N ILE A 232 -8.29 4.30 -4.96
CA ILE A 232 -7.79 2.93 -5.10
C ILE A 232 -8.85 1.93 -4.73
N GLU A 233 -9.37 2.02 -3.50
CA GLU A 233 -10.36 1.08 -2.98
C GLU A 233 -11.80 1.57 -3.16
N ASN A 234 -11.99 2.80 -3.68
CA ASN A 234 -13.29 3.49 -3.78
C ASN A 234 -14.04 3.54 -2.44
N LYS A 235 -13.31 3.58 -1.33
CA LYS A 235 -13.89 3.78 0.00
C LYS A 235 -14.17 5.24 0.24
N GLU A 236 -15.21 5.50 1.04
CA GLU A 236 -15.62 6.83 1.44
C GLU A 236 -15.15 7.15 2.85
N TYR A 237 -14.71 8.37 3.07
CA TYR A 237 -14.27 8.89 4.36
C TYR A 237 -14.98 10.20 4.63
N ILE A 238 -15.22 10.49 5.91
CA ILE A 238 -15.87 11.74 6.31
C ILE A 238 -14.93 12.49 7.25
N ALA A 239 -14.62 13.74 6.90
CA ALA A 239 -13.97 14.70 7.76
C ALA A 239 -15.04 15.64 8.36
N ILE A 240 -15.15 15.66 9.69
CA ILE A 240 -16.07 16.51 10.45
C ILE A 240 -15.24 17.65 11.02
N ILE A 241 -15.50 18.86 10.55
CA ILE A 241 -14.64 20.02 10.74
C ILE A 241 -15.39 21.06 11.58
N LYS A 242 -14.71 21.64 12.56
CA LYS A 242 -15.16 22.81 13.30
C LYS A 242 -14.18 23.95 13.16
N GLY A 243 -14.69 25.13 12.85
CA GLY A 243 -13.89 26.35 12.75
C GLY A 243 -12.89 26.36 11.58
N ASN A 244 -12.01 27.33 11.57
CA ASN A 244 -10.97 27.42 10.53
C ASN A 244 -9.71 26.67 10.96
N ILE A 245 -9.44 25.54 10.34
CA ILE A 245 -8.28 24.68 10.65
C ILE A 245 -7.18 24.73 9.58
N ARG A 246 -7.41 25.46 8.47
CA ARG A 246 -6.43 25.58 7.39
C ARG A 246 -5.21 26.39 7.82
N ASP A 247 -4.04 25.97 7.39
CA ASP A 247 -2.72 26.59 7.66
C ASP A 247 -2.34 26.67 9.14
N LYS A 248 -3.08 25.97 10.03
CA LYS A 248 -2.82 25.97 11.48
C LYS A 248 -1.89 24.87 11.93
N GLU A 249 -1.23 25.13 13.05
CA GLU A 249 -0.45 24.17 13.81
C GLU A 249 -1.23 23.68 15.03
N ASN A 250 -0.90 22.49 15.49
CA ASN A 250 -1.45 21.87 16.70
C ASN A 250 -2.99 21.74 16.69
N VAL A 251 -3.58 21.53 15.50
CA VAL A 251 -5.01 21.31 15.38
C VAL A 251 -5.39 20.03 16.13
N SER A 252 -6.43 20.11 16.98
CA SER A 252 -6.97 18.95 17.68
C SER A 252 -7.62 18.00 16.67
N VAL A 253 -7.08 16.80 16.53
CA VAL A 253 -7.55 15.81 15.54
C VAL A 253 -7.91 14.50 16.22
N ARG A 254 -9.09 13.96 15.91
CA ARG A 254 -9.50 12.59 16.23
C ARG A 254 -9.58 11.76 14.98
N LEU A 255 -8.83 10.64 14.96
CA LEU A 255 -9.07 9.56 14.00
C LEU A 255 -9.98 8.53 14.63
N HIS A 256 -11.22 8.46 14.15
CA HIS A 256 -12.21 7.48 14.59
C HIS A 256 -12.35 6.37 13.56
N SER A 257 -11.99 5.14 13.92
CA SER A 257 -12.24 3.97 13.07
C SER A 257 -13.67 3.50 13.33
N GLU A 258 -14.44 3.30 12.26
CA GLU A 258 -15.82 2.83 12.28
C GLU A 258 -16.01 1.64 13.24
N CYS A 259 -17.08 1.71 14.01
CA CYS A 259 -17.54 0.63 14.86
C CYS A 259 -19.07 0.60 14.81
N LEU A 260 -19.64 -0.01 13.77
CA LEU A 260 -21.10 -0.02 13.53
C LEU A 260 -21.89 -0.45 14.78
N THR A 261 -21.41 -1.50 15.46
CA THR A 261 -22.09 -2.00 16.67
C THR A 261 -22.06 -1.00 17.83
N GLY A 262 -20.95 -0.28 17.98
CA GLY A 262 -20.81 0.77 19.01
C GLY A 262 -21.47 2.06 18.58
N ASP A 263 -20.98 2.65 17.46
CA ASP A 263 -21.33 4.01 17.04
C ASP A 263 -22.83 4.19 16.75
N VAL A 264 -23.46 3.16 16.13
CA VAL A 264 -24.86 3.22 15.70
C VAL A 264 -25.80 2.50 16.68
N PHE A 265 -25.43 1.28 17.11
CA PHE A 265 -26.32 0.44 17.93
C PHE A 265 -26.04 0.50 19.42
N GLY A 266 -25.06 1.29 19.87
CA GLY A 266 -24.75 1.50 21.29
C GLY A 266 -24.31 0.23 22.01
N SER A 267 -23.55 -0.64 21.34
CA SER A 267 -23.01 -1.86 21.95
C SER A 267 -22.17 -1.53 23.16
N LYS A 268 -22.44 -2.19 24.29
CA LYS A 268 -21.67 -2.05 25.54
C LYS A 268 -20.38 -2.90 25.57
N ARG A 269 -20.11 -3.68 24.51
CA ARG A 269 -18.86 -4.47 24.40
C ARG A 269 -17.62 -3.60 24.12
N CYS A 270 -17.80 -2.31 23.81
CA CYS A 270 -16.71 -1.37 23.53
C CYS A 270 -17.11 0.05 23.94
N ASP A 271 -16.12 0.92 24.05
CA ASP A 271 -16.20 2.34 24.38
C ASP A 271 -16.27 3.26 23.14
N CYS A 272 -16.55 2.71 21.93
CA CYS A 272 -16.40 3.46 20.66
C CYS A 272 -17.37 4.63 20.56
N GLN A 273 -18.67 4.41 20.84
CA GLN A 273 -19.70 5.46 20.77
C GLN A 273 -19.37 6.61 21.72
N ASP A 274 -19.00 6.29 22.95
CA ASP A 274 -18.71 7.31 23.97
C ASP A 274 -17.45 8.10 23.59
N GLN A 275 -16.44 7.46 23.04
CA GLN A 275 -15.26 8.14 22.49
C GLN A 275 -15.59 9.06 21.31
N LEU A 276 -16.50 8.63 20.41
CA LEU A 276 -16.96 9.44 19.27
C LEU A 276 -17.70 10.68 19.77
N HIS A 277 -18.67 10.48 20.66
CA HIS A 277 -19.48 11.56 21.22
C HIS A 277 -18.62 12.56 22.00
N ARG A 278 -17.73 12.07 22.85
CA ARG A 278 -16.80 12.90 23.63
C ARG A 278 -15.91 13.74 22.72
N ALA A 279 -15.34 13.13 21.68
CA ALA A 279 -14.49 13.85 20.75
C ALA A 279 -15.25 14.99 20.03
N LEU A 280 -16.51 14.75 19.62
CA LEU A 280 -17.33 15.79 18.98
C LEU A 280 -17.70 16.91 19.96
N HIS A 281 -18.04 16.60 21.21
CA HIS A 281 -18.30 17.61 22.24
C HIS A 281 -17.07 18.48 22.50
N GLU A 282 -15.90 17.87 22.71
CA GLU A 282 -14.66 18.59 22.98
C GLU A 282 -14.24 19.48 21.81
N ILE A 283 -14.47 19.03 20.57
CA ILE A 283 -14.22 19.86 19.36
C ILE A 283 -15.20 21.03 19.29
N GLU A 284 -16.47 20.82 19.61
CA GLU A 284 -17.48 21.91 19.65
C GLU A 284 -17.14 22.93 20.72
N GLU A 285 -16.86 22.49 21.96
CA GLU A 285 -16.47 23.38 23.07
C GLU A 285 -15.22 24.20 22.76
N LYS A 286 -14.24 23.57 22.10
CA LYS A 286 -12.99 24.24 21.67
C LYS A 286 -13.23 25.24 20.52
N GLY A 287 -14.35 25.10 19.80
CA GLY A 287 -14.69 25.88 18.62
C GLY A 287 -13.82 25.60 17.39
N GLU A 288 -12.91 24.63 17.49
CA GLU A 288 -11.95 24.29 16.45
C GLU A 288 -11.46 22.84 16.57
N GLY A 289 -11.39 22.12 15.46
CA GLY A 289 -10.83 20.79 15.41
C GLY A 289 -11.34 19.96 14.24
N LEU A 290 -10.86 18.74 14.17
CA LEU A 290 -11.15 17.78 13.10
C LEU A 290 -11.41 16.39 13.67
N LEU A 291 -12.48 15.75 13.22
CA LEU A 291 -12.70 14.33 13.39
C LEU A 291 -12.73 13.66 12.01
N ILE A 292 -11.85 12.69 11.78
CA ILE A 292 -11.90 11.83 10.56
C ILE A 292 -12.53 10.51 10.92
N TYR A 293 -13.67 10.22 10.29
CA TYR A 293 -14.36 8.94 10.41
C TYR A 293 -13.90 8.01 9.29
N SER A 294 -13.13 6.98 9.66
CA SER A 294 -12.51 6.03 8.73
C SER A 294 -13.28 4.72 8.69
N ARG A 295 -13.68 4.28 7.51
CA ARG A 295 -14.43 3.03 7.30
C ARG A 295 -13.51 1.81 7.39
N GLN A 296 -12.97 1.56 8.59
CA GLN A 296 -12.05 0.46 8.91
C GLN A 296 -12.61 -0.36 10.09
N GLU A 297 -13.82 -0.92 9.87
CA GLU A 297 -14.55 -1.72 10.86
C GLU A 297 -13.71 -2.91 11.35
N GLY A 298 -13.79 -3.19 12.66
CA GLY A 298 -13.14 -4.34 13.26
C GLY A 298 -11.61 -4.32 13.13
N ARG A 299 -10.97 -3.15 13.09
CA ARG A 299 -9.54 -2.96 12.80
C ARG A 299 -9.12 -3.40 11.39
N GLY A 300 -10.03 -3.23 10.44
CA GLY A 300 -9.80 -3.57 9.02
C GLY A 300 -10.34 -4.92 8.58
N ILE A 301 -10.79 -5.80 9.50
CA ILE A 301 -11.32 -7.13 9.13
C ILE A 301 -12.79 -7.11 8.65
N GLY A 302 -13.48 -5.98 8.80
CA GLY A 302 -14.88 -5.79 8.42
C GLY A 302 -15.90 -6.33 9.43
N ILE A 303 -17.17 -5.92 9.26
CA ILE A 303 -18.24 -6.23 10.25
C ILE A 303 -18.53 -7.72 10.38
N LEU A 304 -18.53 -8.48 9.28
CA LEU A 304 -18.85 -9.90 9.35
C LEU A 304 -17.78 -10.69 10.15
N ASN A 305 -16.50 -10.43 9.90
CA ASN A 305 -15.43 -11.09 10.63
C ASN A 305 -15.34 -10.61 12.08
N LYS A 306 -15.68 -9.34 12.36
CA LYS A 306 -15.83 -8.85 13.73
C LYS A 306 -16.92 -9.61 14.50
N LEU A 307 -18.06 -9.93 13.87
CA LEU A 307 -19.11 -10.74 14.50
C LEU A 307 -18.65 -12.18 14.75
N LYS A 308 -17.86 -12.77 13.83
CA LYS A 308 -17.23 -14.09 14.06
C LYS A 308 -16.23 -14.03 15.22
N ALA A 309 -15.41 -12.96 15.30
CA ALA A 309 -14.51 -12.75 16.42
C ALA A 309 -15.26 -12.60 17.75
N TYR A 310 -16.41 -11.93 17.79
CA TYR A 310 -17.25 -11.87 18.98
C TYR A 310 -17.74 -13.24 19.42
N LYS A 311 -18.11 -14.13 18.48
CA LYS A 311 -18.49 -15.51 18.79
C LYS A 311 -17.32 -16.26 19.47
N LEU A 312 -16.12 -16.16 18.91
CA LEU A 312 -14.92 -16.76 19.52
C LEU A 312 -14.62 -16.19 20.92
N GLN A 313 -14.85 -14.88 21.11
CA GLN A 313 -14.68 -14.26 22.44
C GLN A 313 -15.71 -14.78 23.46
N ASP A 314 -16.92 -15.11 23.04
CA ASP A 314 -17.93 -15.75 23.89
C ASP A 314 -17.52 -17.20 24.26
N GLU A 315 -16.68 -17.84 23.45
CA GLU A 315 -16.06 -19.15 23.71
C GLU A 315 -14.80 -19.06 24.57
N GLY A 316 -14.35 -17.83 24.95
CA GLY A 316 -13.27 -17.60 25.91
C GLY A 316 -12.02 -16.94 25.34
N TYR A 317 -11.84 -16.86 24.03
CA TYR A 317 -10.71 -16.17 23.41
C TYR A 317 -10.72 -14.67 23.76
N ASP A 318 -9.55 -14.05 23.74
CA ASP A 318 -9.50 -12.58 23.73
C ASP A 318 -9.56 -12.01 22.30
N THR A 319 -9.52 -10.67 22.18
CA THR A 319 -9.68 -10.00 20.86
C THR A 319 -8.55 -10.32 19.90
N VAL A 320 -7.31 -10.48 20.38
CA VAL A 320 -6.13 -10.80 19.57
C VAL A 320 -6.18 -12.25 19.12
N GLU A 321 -6.39 -13.15 20.08
CA GLU A 321 -6.52 -14.59 19.81
C GLU A 321 -7.65 -14.91 18.83
N ALA A 322 -8.80 -14.23 18.97
CA ALA A 322 -9.93 -14.39 18.05
C ALA A 322 -9.59 -13.94 16.60
N ASN A 323 -8.79 -12.87 16.45
CA ASN A 323 -8.33 -12.44 15.11
C ASN A 323 -7.38 -13.49 14.49
N HIS A 324 -6.41 -13.99 15.26
CA HIS A 324 -5.49 -15.02 14.79
C HIS A 324 -6.20 -16.31 14.39
N GLN A 325 -7.22 -16.75 15.14
CA GLN A 325 -8.04 -17.92 14.79
C GLN A 325 -8.81 -17.72 13.46
N LEU A 326 -9.09 -16.49 13.08
CA LEU A 326 -9.72 -16.12 11.81
C LEU A 326 -8.69 -15.86 10.69
N GLY A 327 -7.38 -16.01 10.97
CA GLY A 327 -6.30 -15.78 10.00
C GLY A 327 -5.95 -14.31 9.77
N PHE A 328 -6.26 -13.42 10.72
CA PHE A 328 -5.94 -11.99 10.63
C PHE A 328 -4.85 -11.59 11.63
N GLU A 329 -4.06 -10.58 11.27
CA GLU A 329 -3.17 -9.88 12.18
C GLU A 329 -3.94 -9.09 13.26
N ASP A 330 -3.22 -8.57 14.25
CA ASP A 330 -3.79 -7.82 15.39
C ASP A 330 -4.47 -6.53 14.96
N ASP A 331 -3.92 -5.84 13.96
CA ASP A 331 -4.40 -4.54 13.49
C ASP A 331 -4.03 -4.29 12.01
N LEU A 332 -5.00 -4.41 11.11
CA LEU A 332 -4.85 -4.18 9.67
C LEU A 332 -5.17 -2.74 9.26
N ARG A 333 -5.30 -1.81 10.20
CA ARG A 333 -5.64 -0.42 9.88
C ARG A 333 -4.47 0.30 9.21
N ASP A 334 -4.80 1.01 8.14
CA ASP A 334 -3.90 1.94 7.45
C ASP A 334 -4.32 3.38 7.72
N TYR A 335 -3.34 4.24 7.95
CA TYR A 335 -3.57 5.65 8.27
C TYR A 335 -3.21 6.60 7.12
N ALA A 336 -2.82 6.07 5.95
CA ALA A 336 -2.41 6.86 4.79
C ALA A 336 -3.50 7.82 4.32
N ILE A 337 -4.74 7.32 4.18
CA ILE A 337 -5.88 8.15 3.71
C ILE A 337 -6.18 9.26 4.72
N ALA A 338 -6.18 8.96 6.02
CA ALA A 338 -6.36 9.97 7.06
C ALA A 338 -5.24 11.02 7.03
N ALA A 339 -3.98 10.62 6.82
CA ALA A 339 -2.86 11.52 6.66
C ALA A 339 -3.02 12.43 5.43
N GLN A 340 -3.50 11.89 4.32
CA GLN A 340 -3.74 12.66 3.11
C GLN A 340 -4.90 13.65 3.27
N ILE A 341 -5.99 13.27 3.96
CA ILE A 341 -7.09 14.19 4.29
C ILE A 341 -6.57 15.36 5.14
N ILE A 342 -5.75 15.09 6.17
CA ILE A 342 -5.14 16.13 7.00
C ILE A 342 -4.31 17.10 6.15
N LYS A 343 -3.51 16.59 5.22
CA LYS A 343 -2.69 17.39 4.30
C LYS A 343 -3.54 18.17 3.29
N ASP A 344 -4.58 17.55 2.72
CA ASP A 344 -5.48 18.18 1.75
C ASP A 344 -6.28 19.33 2.39
N LEU A 345 -6.61 19.22 3.69
CA LEU A 345 -7.20 20.29 4.49
C LEU A 345 -6.19 21.40 4.87
N GLY A 346 -4.92 21.27 4.50
CA GLY A 346 -3.88 22.29 4.74
C GLY A 346 -3.40 22.38 6.19
N ILE A 347 -3.58 21.35 7.03
CA ILE A 347 -3.16 21.34 8.43
C ILE A 347 -1.64 21.14 8.51
N LYS A 348 -0.93 22.02 9.22
CA LYS A 348 0.55 21.99 9.35
C LYS A 348 1.04 20.98 10.40
N SER A 349 0.33 20.88 11.52
CA SER A 349 0.60 19.89 12.57
C SER A 349 -0.65 19.59 13.38
N VAL A 350 -0.67 18.43 14.02
CA VAL A 350 -1.84 17.97 14.76
C VAL A 350 -1.51 17.70 16.24
N SER A 351 -2.47 17.98 17.12
CA SER A 351 -2.56 17.43 18.46
C SER A 351 -3.51 16.23 18.39
N LEU A 352 -2.94 15.00 18.41
CA LEU A 352 -3.72 13.81 18.09
C LEU A 352 -4.43 13.26 19.34
N LYS A 353 -5.76 13.26 19.31
CA LYS A 353 -6.61 12.70 20.37
C LYS A 353 -6.66 11.16 20.23
N THR A 354 -5.79 10.48 20.99
CA THR A 354 -5.66 9.02 20.92
C THR A 354 -4.97 8.44 22.16
N ASN A 355 -5.33 7.18 22.50
CA ASN A 355 -4.61 6.35 23.46
C ASN A 355 -3.77 5.26 22.76
N ASN A 356 -3.85 5.15 21.41
CA ASN A 356 -3.12 4.17 20.61
C ASN A 356 -1.86 4.79 19.99
N PRO A 357 -0.63 4.40 20.44
CA PRO A 357 0.63 4.90 19.85
C PRO A 357 0.79 4.58 18.36
N LEU A 358 0.19 3.48 17.87
CA LEU A 358 0.27 3.11 16.46
C LEU A 358 -0.38 4.15 15.54
N LYS A 359 -1.41 4.89 16.02
CA LYS A 359 -2.02 5.98 15.26
C LYS A 359 -1.06 7.15 15.06
N ILE A 360 -0.22 7.44 16.06
CA ILE A 360 0.81 8.49 15.97
C ILE A 360 1.85 8.08 14.93
N LYS A 361 2.45 6.90 15.10
CA LYS A 361 3.45 6.36 14.17
C LYS A 361 2.91 6.27 12.73
N GLY A 362 1.68 5.79 12.57
CA GLY A 362 1.06 5.69 11.26
C GLY A 362 0.86 7.03 10.55
N LEU A 363 0.47 8.10 11.27
CA LEU A 363 0.39 9.43 10.68
C LEU A 363 1.77 10.00 10.34
N GLU A 364 2.75 9.83 11.23
CA GLU A 364 4.13 10.31 11.01
C GLU A 364 4.80 9.62 9.84
N GLN A 365 4.58 8.32 9.66
CA GLN A 365 5.05 7.53 8.51
C GLN A 365 4.63 8.15 7.18
N TYR A 366 3.40 8.67 7.11
CA TYR A 366 2.89 9.36 5.92
C TYR A 366 3.12 10.89 5.94
N GLY A 367 4.00 11.37 6.84
CA GLY A 367 4.50 12.74 6.82
C GLY A 367 3.56 13.79 7.43
N VAL A 368 2.65 13.40 8.34
CA VAL A 368 1.90 14.33 9.19
C VAL A 368 2.72 14.60 10.45
N LYS A 369 2.96 15.87 10.78
CA LYS A 369 3.64 16.26 12.01
C LYS A 369 2.67 16.13 13.19
N VAL A 370 2.89 15.15 14.09
CA VAL A 370 2.16 15.04 15.34
C VAL A 370 2.91 15.79 16.44
N ALA A 371 2.41 16.96 16.82
CA ALA A 371 3.05 17.84 17.80
C ALA A 371 2.82 17.37 19.25
N SER A 372 1.66 16.77 19.52
CA SER A 372 1.31 16.26 20.85
C SER A 372 0.23 15.20 20.77
N ARG A 373 0.10 14.43 21.86
CA ARG A 373 -1.00 13.50 22.09
C ARG A 373 -1.98 14.10 23.10
N GLU A 374 -3.26 14.10 22.73
CA GLU A 374 -4.36 14.33 23.67
C GLU A 374 -4.95 12.97 24.07
N GLU A 375 -5.21 12.77 25.34
CA GLU A 375 -5.84 11.54 25.81
C GLU A 375 -7.36 11.56 25.61
N ILE A 376 -7.95 10.39 25.44
CA ILE A 376 -9.40 10.21 25.38
C ILE A 376 -9.77 8.94 26.12
N GLU A 377 -10.13 9.08 27.38
CA GLU A 377 -10.52 7.97 28.24
C GLU A 377 -12.00 8.11 28.63
N ILE A 378 -12.74 7.03 28.55
CA ILE A 378 -14.15 6.94 28.95
C ILE A 378 -14.22 6.10 30.22
N GLU A 379 -15.16 6.38 31.11
CA GLU A 379 -15.37 5.58 32.31
C GLU A 379 -15.63 4.10 31.95
N VAL A 380 -14.90 3.21 32.64
CA VAL A 380 -14.96 1.77 32.38
C VAL A 380 -16.31 1.23 32.85
N ASN A 381 -16.99 0.49 31.96
CA ASN A 381 -18.17 -0.25 32.32
C ASN A 381 -17.87 -1.75 32.49
N ILE A 382 -18.78 -2.48 33.15
CA ILE A 382 -18.57 -3.91 33.45
C ILE A 382 -18.43 -4.77 32.18
N HIS A 383 -18.99 -4.35 31.04
CA HIS A 383 -19.02 -5.12 29.81
C HIS A 383 -17.78 -4.87 28.92
N ASP A 384 -17.12 -3.70 29.04
CA ASP A 384 -15.95 -3.34 28.24
C ASP A 384 -14.61 -3.53 28.98
N LYS A 385 -14.64 -3.83 30.27
CA LYS A 385 -13.44 -4.01 31.12
C LYS A 385 -12.43 -5.00 30.50
N LYS A 386 -12.89 -6.18 30.06
CA LYS A 386 -12.02 -7.20 29.40
C LYS A 386 -11.40 -6.65 28.11
N TYR A 387 -12.18 -5.92 27.33
CA TYR A 387 -11.74 -5.30 26.08
C TYR A 387 -10.68 -4.21 26.31
N LEU A 388 -10.90 -3.33 27.30
CA LEU A 388 -9.94 -2.27 27.65
C LEU A 388 -8.64 -2.87 28.23
N LYS A 389 -8.74 -3.94 29.02
CA LYS A 389 -7.59 -4.68 29.53
C LYS A 389 -6.73 -5.25 28.40
N THR A 390 -7.36 -5.89 27.41
CA THR A 390 -6.65 -6.39 26.20
C THR A 390 -5.97 -5.25 25.45
N LYS A 391 -6.63 -4.11 25.27
CA LYS A 391 -6.02 -2.91 24.67
C LYS A 391 -4.77 -2.46 25.41
N LYS A 392 -4.80 -2.45 26.76
CA LYS A 392 -3.67 -2.00 27.59
C LYS A 392 -2.52 -3.00 27.57
N GLU A 393 -2.82 -4.27 27.82
CA GLU A 393 -1.80 -5.32 28.07
C GLU A 393 -1.20 -5.90 26.79
N LYS A 394 -2.03 -6.16 25.75
CA LYS A 394 -1.58 -6.81 24.51
C LYS A 394 -1.36 -5.84 23.36
N MET A 395 -1.99 -4.65 23.35
CA MET A 395 -1.93 -3.71 22.22
C MET A 395 -1.21 -2.39 22.55
N GLY A 396 -0.59 -2.27 23.71
CA GLY A 396 0.22 -1.12 24.07
C GLY A 396 -0.55 0.22 24.18
N HIS A 397 -1.87 0.19 24.39
CA HIS A 397 -2.65 1.41 24.62
C HIS A 397 -2.24 2.10 25.95
N ILE A 398 -2.08 3.41 25.89
CA ILE A 398 -1.75 4.24 27.03
C ILE A 398 -3.06 4.61 27.75
N LEU A 399 -3.41 3.84 28.77
CA LEU A 399 -4.59 4.07 29.61
C LEU A 399 -4.15 4.31 31.07
N ARG A 400 -4.62 5.42 31.68
CA ARG A 400 -4.33 5.77 33.07
C ARG A 400 -5.24 5.05 34.05
N GLN A 401 -6.45 4.70 33.59
CA GLN A 401 -7.45 4.04 34.43
C GLN A 401 -6.96 2.68 34.94
N GLU A 402 -7.29 2.34 36.17
CA GLU A 402 -7.17 0.99 36.72
C GLU A 402 -8.29 0.11 36.15
N LEU A 403 -7.93 -1.02 35.51
CA LEU A 403 -8.82 -1.91 34.78
C LEU A 403 -9.10 -3.21 35.52
#